data_f37f50fb83fbc9b848d262089e80654e
#
_entry.id   f37f50fb83fbc9b848d262089e80654e
#
_cell.length_a   1.000
_cell.length_b   1.000
_cell.length_c   1.000
_cell.angle_alpha   90.00
_cell.angle_beta   90.00
_cell.angle_gamma   90.00
#
_symmetry.space_group_name_H-M   'P 1'
#
loop_
_entity.id
_entity.type
_entity.pdbx_description
1 polymer ?
#
loop_
_entity_poly.entity_id
_entity_poly.type
_entity_poly.pdbx_seq_one_letter_code
_entity_poly.pdbx_strand_id
1 'polypeptide(L)'
;MKAPDLIILDPQDTVAVALTDMAAGETRQGVRALEPIARGHKIARVAMAKGAAVVKYGQMMGVASTDIAAGAHVHSHNCAMPEGHAEMSTVSSAALQAPARQSFMGYARPDGRAGTRNFIGIMASVNCSSTVCDAIAAEANRTLLPKYPNIDGFAPIVHDQGCGMANQGEGFDALVRTLKGYRDHANFGGVLIIGLGCEVNQLTLYKPTDWANERFKTFNIQEVGGSRSAVRRALELLEPIAAKANEDKRTEQPVSKLVLGMQCGGSDGFSGITANPALGVASDLLVAAGGTSILSETPEIFGAEHLLIARADEATGQKIRDMIDWWRDYAGKNGASLDNNPSPGNKKGGLTTILEKSLGAVAKGGLSPLAGAFAYAEKLDRTGFVYMDSPGYDPVAATGQVASGANLIAFTTGRGSCFGAKPAPSIKLASNSELARSMHEDIDIDCGVVVGEGVPLAEMGARIYDLLLDIASGQKTASEEFGYGDNEFVPWKIGAVL
;
A
#
# COMPACT_ATOMS: atom_id res chain seq x y z
N MET A 1 23.95 -20.74 15.85
CA MET A 1 25.04 -19.94 15.25
C MET A 1 24.84 -18.50 15.64
N LYS A 2 25.89 -17.74 15.93
CA LYS A 2 25.76 -16.30 16.18
C LYS A 2 25.24 -15.65 14.88
N ALA A 3 24.22 -14.78 14.96
CA ALA A 3 23.74 -14.07 13.78
C ALA A 3 24.91 -13.34 13.09
N PRO A 4 24.97 -13.29 11.75
CA PRO A 4 26.03 -12.59 11.06
C PRO A 4 26.03 -11.11 11.45
N ASP A 5 27.17 -10.49 11.59
CA ASP A 5 27.29 -9.08 11.94
C ASP A 5 27.14 -8.15 10.72
N LEU A 6 27.32 -8.70 9.50
CA LEU A 6 27.08 -8.07 8.20
C LEU A 6 26.23 -8.99 7.34
N ILE A 7 25.34 -8.43 6.54
CA ILE A 7 24.55 -9.17 5.55
C ILE A 7 25.04 -8.86 4.14
N ILE A 8 25.29 -9.92 3.37
CA ILE A 8 25.58 -9.91 1.94
C ILE A 8 24.44 -10.66 1.29
N LEU A 9 23.71 -10.01 0.39
CA LEU A 9 22.47 -10.55 -0.18
C LEU A 9 22.71 -11.33 -1.46
N ASP A 10 23.74 -10.94 -2.22
CA ASP A 10 24.21 -11.63 -3.42
C ASP A 10 25.76 -11.68 -3.43
N PRO A 11 26.38 -12.75 -3.93
CA PRO A 11 27.84 -12.84 -4.04
C PRO A 11 28.48 -11.67 -4.82
N GLN A 12 27.76 -11.08 -5.78
CA GLN A 12 28.21 -9.96 -6.61
C GLN A 12 28.08 -8.59 -5.91
N ASP A 13 27.43 -8.51 -4.75
CA ASP A 13 27.26 -7.26 -4.03
C ASP A 13 28.62 -6.63 -3.71
N THR A 14 28.77 -5.36 -4.06
CA THR A 14 29.96 -4.55 -3.71
C THR A 14 29.87 -3.94 -2.32
N VAL A 15 28.68 -4.00 -1.70
CA VAL A 15 28.40 -3.53 -0.34
C VAL A 15 27.85 -4.65 0.53
N ALA A 16 27.97 -4.48 1.86
CA ALA A 16 27.28 -5.28 2.86
C ALA A 16 26.48 -4.35 3.77
N VAL A 17 25.40 -4.84 4.38
CA VAL A 17 24.58 -4.08 5.33
C VAL A 17 24.95 -4.44 6.76
N ALA A 18 25.21 -3.43 7.60
CA ALA A 18 25.53 -3.60 9.01
C ALA A 18 24.27 -3.95 9.81
N LEU A 19 24.29 -5.08 10.54
CA LEU A 19 23.17 -5.50 11.39
C LEU A 19 23.18 -4.86 12.77
N THR A 20 24.34 -4.34 13.18
CA THR A 20 24.53 -3.52 14.40
C THR A 20 25.54 -2.42 14.07
N ASP A 21 25.61 -1.38 14.90
CA ASP A 21 26.60 -0.33 14.73
C ASP A 21 28.03 -0.89 14.71
N MET A 22 28.88 -0.37 13.84
CA MET A 22 30.30 -0.67 13.77
C MET A 22 31.12 0.57 14.10
N ALA A 23 32.11 0.43 14.97
CA ALA A 23 33.08 1.48 15.25
C ALA A 23 34.13 1.57 14.15
N ALA A 24 34.75 2.75 13.98
CA ALA A 24 35.91 2.91 13.11
C ALA A 24 37.04 1.95 13.54
N GLY A 25 37.67 1.27 12.58
CA GLY A 25 38.72 0.26 12.80
C GLY A 25 38.20 -1.15 13.15
N GLU A 26 36.91 -1.32 13.43
CA GLU A 26 36.31 -2.64 13.68
C GLU A 26 36.29 -3.49 12.41
N THR A 27 36.57 -4.80 12.56
CA THR A 27 36.58 -5.74 11.45
C THR A 27 35.50 -6.79 11.64
N ARG A 28 34.61 -6.96 10.65
CA ARG A 28 33.56 -7.99 10.60
C ARG A 28 33.58 -8.70 9.26
N GLN A 29 33.54 -10.01 9.26
CA GLN A 29 33.54 -10.84 8.03
C GLN A 29 34.63 -10.42 7.01
N GLY A 30 35.82 -10.04 7.50
CA GLY A 30 36.95 -9.63 6.67
C GLY A 30 36.91 -8.19 6.17
N VAL A 31 35.86 -7.41 6.48
CA VAL A 31 35.75 -6.00 6.09
C VAL A 31 36.03 -5.11 7.30
N ARG A 32 37.07 -4.25 7.20
CA ARG A 32 37.44 -3.30 8.25
C ARG A 32 36.79 -1.94 7.99
N ALA A 33 35.99 -1.46 8.93
CA ALA A 33 35.35 -0.15 8.84
C ALA A 33 36.38 0.98 8.94
N LEU A 34 36.40 1.89 7.99
CA LEU A 34 37.27 3.09 8.00
C LEU A 34 36.70 4.21 8.87
N GLU A 35 35.42 4.22 9.08
CA GLU A 35 34.62 5.19 9.84
C GLU A 35 33.47 4.48 10.52
N PRO A 36 32.73 5.12 11.47
CA PRO A 36 31.56 4.51 12.08
C PRO A 36 30.48 4.20 11.03
N ILE A 37 29.93 2.98 11.07
CA ILE A 37 28.83 2.53 10.21
C ILE A 37 27.63 2.24 11.08
N ALA A 38 26.56 2.99 10.90
CA ALA A 38 25.32 2.78 11.67
C ALA A 38 24.60 1.51 11.22
N ARG A 39 23.82 0.93 12.12
CA ARG A 39 22.92 -0.20 11.84
C ARG A 39 22.01 0.11 10.65
N GLY A 40 21.84 -0.83 9.72
CA GLY A 40 21.04 -0.67 8.50
C GLY A 40 21.78 0.07 7.37
N HIS A 41 22.95 0.63 7.65
CA HIS A 41 23.77 1.31 6.64
C HIS A 41 24.71 0.34 5.94
N LYS A 42 25.26 0.78 4.82
CA LYS A 42 26.13 0.00 3.93
C LYS A 42 27.59 0.31 4.14
N ILE A 43 28.40 -0.76 4.12
CA ILE A 43 29.86 -0.71 4.11
C ILE A 43 30.37 -1.29 2.78
N ALA A 44 31.34 -0.63 2.15
CA ALA A 44 31.99 -1.10 0.93
C ALA A 44 32.79 -2.39 1.20
N ARG A 45 32.47 -3.47 0.51
CA ARG A 45 33.24 -4.75 0.58
C ARG A 45 34.53 -4.69 -0.24
N VAL A 46 34.50 -3.95 -1.32
CA VAL A 46 35.59 -3.77 -2.26
C VAL A 46 35.78 -2.28 -2.56
N ALA A 47 36.97 -1.92 -3.04
CA ALA A 47 37.19 -0.56 -3.54
C ALA A 47 36.44 -0.36 -4.87
N MET A 48 35.82 0.82 -5.04
CA MET A 48 35.08 1.19 -6.24
C MET A 48 35.60 2.54 -6.73
N ALA A 49 36.05 2.61 -7.99
CA ALA A 49 36.44 3.87 -8.60
C ALA A 49 35.22 4.73 -8.92
N LYS A 50 35.37 6.05 -9.02
CA LYS A 50 34.32 6.96 -9.50
C LYS A 50 33.72 6.46 -10.80
N GLY A 51 32.37 6.41 -10.88
CA GLY A 51 31.61 5.88 -12.00
C GLY A 51 31.36 4.39 -11.95
N ALA A 52 32.00 3.63 -11.04
CA ALA A 52 31.73 2.20 -10.88
C ALA A 52 30.33 1.93 -10.30
N ALA A 53 29.72 0.82 -10.71
CA ALA A 53 28.43 0.38 -10.18
C ALA A 53 28.55 0.03 -8.68
N VAL A 54 27.64 0.56 -7.87
CA VAL A 54 27.39 0.11 -6.49
C VAL A 54 26.28 -0.92 -6.54
N VAL A 55 26.61 -2.18 -6.18
CA VAL A 55 25.72 -3.33 -6.32
C VAL A 55 25.21 -3.79 -4.96
N LYS A 56 23.90 -4.01 -4.86
CA LYS A 56 23.18 -4.61 -3.72
C LYS A 56 22.01 -5.44 -4.27
N TYR A 57 21.74 -6.60 -3.71
CA TYR A 57 20.74 -7.57 -4.22
C TYR A 57 21.12 -8.18 -5.60
N GLY A 58 22.40 -8.23 -5.95
CA GLY A 58 22.82 -8.57 -7.32
C GLY A 58 22.40 -7.52 -8.36
N GLN A 59 21.94 -6.33 -7.93
CA GLN A 59 21.44 -5.27 -8.77
C GLN A 59 22.20 -3.97 -8.53
N MET A 60 22.34 -3.14 -9.57
CA MET A 60 22.93 -1.82 -9.40
C MET A 60 21.97 -0.91 -8.62
N MET A 61 22.38 -0.43 -7.44
CA MET A 61 21.62 0.53 -6.63
C MET A 61 22.06 1.98 -6.84
N GLY A 62 23.10 2.21 -7.62
CA GLY A 62 23.65 3.53 -7.90
C GLY A 62 25.06 3.41 -8.50
N VAL A 63 25.70 4.55 -8.70
CA VAL A 63 27.09 4.66 -9.14
C VAL A 63 27.92 5.45 -8.12
N ALA A 64 29.19 5.08 -7.96
CA ALA A 64 30.14 5.80 -7.13
C ALA A 64 30.35 7.22 -7.68
N SER A 65 29.96 8.23 -6.95
CA SER A 65 30.14 9.64 -7.35
C SER A 65 31.59 10.14 -7.11
N THR A 66 32.33 9.43 -6.26
CA THR A 66 33.76 9.60 -5.96
C THR A 66 34.39 8.20 -5.82
N ASP A 67 35.71 8.13 -5.72
CA ASP A 67 36.37 6.86 -5.33
C ASP A 67 35.92 6.44 -3.93
N ILE A 68 35.55 5.19 -3.77
CA ILE A 68 35.09 4.59 -2.50
C ILE A 68 36.09 3.50 -2.12
N ALA A 69 36.77 3.66 -0.99
CA ALA A 69 37.69 2.65 -0.49
C ALA A 69 36.94 1.46 0.14
N ALA A 70 37.53 0.26 0.10
CA ALA A 70 37.00 -0.87 0.86
C ALA A 70 36.93 -0.53 2.35
N GLY A 71 35.79 -0.80 3.01
CA GLY A 71 35.54 -0.42 4.40
C GLY A 71 34.94 0.97 4.62
N ALA A 72 34.76 1.77 3.58
CA ALA A 72 34.11 3.06 3.68
C ALA A 72 32.58 2.94 3.81
N HIS A 73 31.95 3.90 4.46
CA HIS A 73 30.50 4.04 4.49
C HIS A 73 29.99 4.42 3.10
N VAL A 74 28.99 3.69 2.59
CA VAL A 74 28.36 3.98 1.30
C VAL A 74 26.99 4.59 1.50
N HIS A 75 26.86 5.87 1.12
CA HIS A 75 25.63 6.65 1.27
C HIS A 75 25.58 7.79 0.24
N SER A 76 24.58 8.69 0.36
CA SER A 76 24.34 9.80 -0.58
C SER A 76 25.52 10.78 -0.80
N HIS A 77 26.56 10.76 0.06
CA HIS A 77 27.76 11.56 -0.13
C HIS A 77 28.73 10.99 -1.18
N ASN A 78 28.64 9.69 -1.48
CA ASN A 78 29.54 9.01 -2.41
C ASN A 78 28.84 8.00 -3.37
N CYS A 79 27.51 7.91 -3.32
CA CYS A 79 26.70 7.08 -4.21
C CYS A 79 25.53 7.90 -4.77
N ALA A 80 25.40 7.95 -6.08
CA ALA A 80 24.40 8.74 -6.81
C ALA A 80 23.60 7.88 -7.80
N MET A 81 22.50 8.43 -8.34
CA MET A 81 21.77 7.82 -9.44
C MET A 81 22.66 7.74 -10.70
N PRO A 82 22.61 6.66 -11.49
CA PRO A 82 23.28 6.57 -12.78
C PRO A 82 22.64 7.53 -13.77
N GLU A 83 23.44 8.09 -14.67
CA GLU A 83 22.94 8.78 -15.85
C GLU A 83 22.55 7.73 -16.91
N GLY A 84 21.24 7.57 -17.20
CA GLY A 84 20.70 6.60 -18.15
C GLY A 84 20.15 5.33 -17.50
N HIS A 85 19.44 4.51 -18.32
CA HIS A 85 18.93 3.21 -17.88
C HIS A 85 20.03 2.16 -17.95
N ALA A 86 20.27 1.47 -16.85
CA ALA A 86 21.08 0.25 -16.90
C ALA A 86 20.19 -0.92 -17.37
N GLU A 87 20.57 -1.56 -18.46
CA GLU A 87 20.04 -2.87 -18.80
C GLU A 87 20.51 -3.87 -17.75
N MET A 88 19.58 -4.49 -17.05
CA MET A 88 19.91 -5.48 -16.02
C MET A 88 19.09 -6.75 -16.18
N SER A 89 19.67 -7.82 -15.67
CA SER A 89 19.34 -9.24 -15.81
C SER A 89 17.87 -9.62 -15.70
N THR A 90 17.49 -10.65 -16.46
CA THR A 90 16.19 -11.33 -16.47
C THR A 90 15.87 -11.94 -15.10
N VAL A 91 14.70 -11.60 -14.57
CA VAL A 91 14.11 -12.29 -13.41
C VAL A 91 13.34 -13.51 -13.91
N SER A 92 13.62 -14.68 -13.35
CA SER A 92 12.85 -15.89 -13.60
C SER A 92 11.54 -15.85 -12.79
N SER A 93 10.39 -15.94 -13.44
CA SER A 93 9.13 -16.21 -12.75
C SER A 93 9.10 -17.66 -12.27
N ALA A 94 8.72 -17.90 -11.01
CA ALA A 94 8.57 -19.24 -10.46
C ALA A 94 7.08 -19.61 -10.33
N ALA A 95 6.71 -20.81 -10.77
CA ALA A 95 5.42 -21.37 -10.44
C ALA A 95 5.42 -21.78 -8.96
N LEU A 96 4.54 -21.18 -8.17
CA LEU A 96 4.42 -21.45 -6.74
C LEU A 96 3.38 -22.52 -6.48
N GLN A 97 3.64 -23.35 -5.45
CA GLN A 97 2.63 -24.31 -4.98
C GLN A 97 1.56 -23.55 -4.19
N ALA A 98 0.29 -23.92 -4.44
CA ALA A 98 -0.81 -23.38 -3.66
C ALA A 98 -0.64 -23.76 -2.18
N PRO A 99 -0.88 -22.83 -1.23
CA PRO A 99 -0.79 -23.09 0.19
C PRO A 99 -1.90 -24.05 0.64
N ALA A 100 -1.72 -24.71 1.79
CA ALA A 100 -2.69 -25.63 2.35
C ALA A 100 -4.03 -24.92 2.71
N ARG A 101 -3.94 -23.72 3.25
CA ARG A 101 -5.11 -22.92 3.65
C ARG A 101 -5.59 -22.08 2.47
N GLN A 102 -6.85 -22.33 2.00
CA GLN A 102 -7.39 -21.72 0.78
C GLN A 102 -8.77 -21.07 0.99
N SER A 103 -9.17 -20.85 2.24
CA SER A 103 -10.43 -20.21 2.58
C SER A 103 -10.29 -19.27 3.78
N PHE A 104 -11.26 -18.37 3.91
CA PHE A 104 -11.41 -17.44 5.04
C PHE A 104 -12.90 -17.25 5.36
N MET A 105 -13.22 -16.76 6.57
CA MET A 105 -14.57 -16.45 6.99
C MET A 105 -14.93 -15.01 6.61
N GLY A 106 -15.64 -14.80 5.50
CA GLY A 106 -15.99 -13.50 4.94
C GLY A 106 -17.49 -13.30 4.71
N TYR A 107 -17.86 -12.09 4.35
CA TYR A 107 -19.22 -11.69 4.02
C TYR A 107 -19.45 -11.86 2.52
N ALA A 108 -20.25 -12.88 2.13
CA ALA A 108 -20.64 -13.06 0.73
C ALA A 108 -21.47 -11.87 0.24
N ARG A 109 -21.14 -11.35 -0.95
CA ARG A 109 -21.92 -10.29 -1.59
C ARG A 109 -22.69 -10.83 -2.80
N PRO A 110 -23.86 -10.24 -3.13
CA PRO A 110 -24.72 -10.73 -4.22
C PRO A 110 -24.05 -10.76 -5.59
N ASP A 111 -23.04 -9.90 -5.80
CA ASP A 111 -22.26 -9.85 -7.06
C ASP A 111 -21.10 -10.88 -7.12
N GLY A 112 -21.06 -11.79 -6.16
CA GLY A 112 -20.07 -12.87 -6.09
C GLY A 112 -18.76 -12.52 -5.39
N ARG A 113 -18.52 -11.25 -5.01
CA ARG A 113 -17.36 -10.83 -4.20
C ARG A 113 -17.54 -11.23 -2.73
N ALA A 114 -16.51 -11.04 -1.93
CA ALA A 114 -16.57 -11.22 -0.48
C ALA A 114 -15.92 -10.06 0.27
N GLY A 115 -16.59 -9.58 1.32
CA GLY A 115 -16.03 -8.62 2.25
C GLY A 115 -15.25 -9.30 3.38
N THR A 116 -14.18 -8.68 3.82
CA THR A 116 -13.45 -9.04 5.06
C THR A 116 -14.01 -8.28 6.26
N ARG A 117 -14.80 -7.23 5.99
CA ARG A 117 -15.54 -6.40 6.97
C ARG A 117 -16.95 -6.10 6.45
N ASN A 118 -17.79 -5.56 7.34
CA ASN A 118 -19.18 -5.21 7.06
C ASN A 118 -19.49 -3.80 7.58
N PHE A 119 -18.78 -2.78 7.08
CA PHE A 119 -19.02 -1.38 7.44
C PHE A 119 -20.25 -0.82 6.73
N ILE A 120 -20.80 0.29 7.26
CA ILE A 120 -21.71 1.19 6.55
C ILE A 120 -20.91 2.44 6.17
N GLY A 121 -20.80 2.73 4.87
CA GLY A 121 -20.10 3.92 4.37
C GLY A 121 -20.98 5.16 4.42
N ILE A 122 -20.46 6.25 4.98
CA ILE A 122 -21.07 7.59 4.94
C ILE A 122 -20.14 8.48 4.13
N MET A 123 -20.47 8.67 2.85
CA MET A 123 -19.56 9.26 1.88
C MET A 123 -19.96 10.71 1.55
N ALA A 124 -18.97 11.59 1.52
CA ALA A 124 -19.12 12.93 0.97
C ALA A 124 -18.94 12.91 -0.56
N SER A 125 -19.82 13.58 -1.32
CA SER A 125 -19.55 13.85 -2.75
C SER A 125 -18.65 15.09 -2.91
N VAL A 126 -18.58 15.94 -1.91
CA VAL A 126 -17.84 17.20 -1.94
C VAL A 126 -17.35 17.57 -0.55
N ASN A 127 -16.26 18.33 -0.46
CA ASN A 127 -15.74 18.83 0.83
C ASN A 127 -16.80 19.51 1.70
N CYS A 128 -17.70 20.27 1.09
CA CYS A 128 -18.77 20.99 1.82
C CYS A 128 -19.72 20.09 2.62
N SER A 129 -19.80 18.79 2.32
CA SER A 129 -20.57 17.81 3.07
C SER A 129 -19.73 17.00 4.07
N SER A 130 -18.40 17.11 4.05
CA SER A 130 -17.49 16.26 4.83
C SER A 130 -17.74 16.32 6.34
N THR A 131 -17.77 17.52 6.94
CA THR A 131 -18.05 17.69 8.38
C THR A 131 -19.42 17.13 8.79
N VAL A 132 -20.43 17.21 7.89
CA VAL A 132 -21.75 16.63 8.16
C VAL A 132 -21.68 15.11 8.12
N CYS A 133 -20.90 14.51 7.19
CA CYS A 133 -20.66 13.07 7.14
C CYS A 133 -19.97 12.57 8.42
N ASP A 134 -18.94 13.28 8.92
CA ASP A 134 -18.28 12.96 10.18
C ASP A 134 -19.27 12.99 11.37
N ALA A 135 -20.08 14.02 11.46
CA ALA A 135 -21.09 14.15 12.51
C ALA A 135 -22.15 13.03 12.45
N ILE A 136 -22.55 12.62 11.25
CA ILE A 136 -23.49 11.51 11.04
C ILE A 136 -22.82 10.18 11.45
N ALA A 137 -21.58 9.94 11.05
CA ALA A 137 -20.85 8.72 11.42
C ALA A 137 -20.69 8.58 12.93
N ALA A 138 -20.29 9.67 13.61
CA ALA A 138 -20.15 9.70 15.05
C ALA A 138 -21.50 9.41 15.76
N GLU A 139 -22.58 10.03 15.33
CA GLU A 139 -23.91 9.82 15.92
C GLU A 139 -24.46 8.42 15.63
N ALA A 140 -24.27 7.89 14.41
CA ALA A 140 -24.69 6.55 14.05
C ALA A 140 -23.90 5.48 14.82
N ASN A 141 -22.59 5.64 15.00
CA ASN A 141 -21.77 4.75 15.83
C ASN A 141 -22.25 4.76 17.31
N ARG A 142 -22.67 5.93 17.81
CA ARG A 142 -23.17 6.06 19.19
C ARG A 142 -24.57 5.45 19.38
N THR A 143 -25.48 5.61 18.40
CA THR A 143 -26.91 5.32 18.60
C THR A 143 -27.43 4.09 17.85
N LEU A 144 -26.88 3.78 16.67
CA LEU A 144 -27.31 2.66 15.85
C LEU A 144 -26.41 1.44 16.00
N LEU A 145 -25.08 1.61 16.00
CA LEU A 145 -24.14 0.47 16.04
C LEU A 145 -24.43 -0.53 17.18
N PRO A 146 -24.78 -0.13 18.41
CA PRO A 146 -25.10 -1.08 19.49
C PRO A 146 -26.30 -2.00 19.21
N LYS A 147 -27.16 -1.63 18.25
CA LYS A 147 -28.34 -2.43 17.85
C LYS A 147 -28.00 -3.50 16.82
N TYR A 148 -26.84 -3.41 16.15
CA TYR A 148 -26.51 -4.18 14.96
C TYR A 148 -25.14 -4.87 15.07
N PRO A 149 -25.04 -6.00 15.78
CA PRO A 149 -23.77 -6.62 16.15
C PRO A 149 -22.96 -7.22 14.97
N ASN A 150 -23.59 -7.39 13.78
CA ASN A 150 -22.89 -7.90 12.60
C ASN A 150 -22.33 -6.77 11.71
N ILE A 151 -22.38 -5.52 12.17
CA ILE A 151 -21.80 -4.36 11.49
C ILE A 151 -20.51 -3.95 12.22
N ASP A 152 -19.42 -3.74 11.47
CA ASP A 152 -18.12 -3.34 12.03
C ASP A 152 -18.07 -1.85 12.41
N GLY A 153 -18.98 -1.01 11.87
CA GLY A 153 -19.10 0.40 12.20
C GLY A 153 -19.68 1.24 11.07
N PHE A 154 -19.91 2.52 11.36
CA PHE A 154 -20.27 3.55 10.38
C PHE A 154 -19.00 4.34 10.08
N ALA A 155 -18.46 4.18 8.85
CA ALA A 155 -17.20 4.77 8.42
C ALA A 155 -17.42 6.05 7.61
N PRO A 156 -16.91 7.21 8.06
CA PRO A 156 -16.94 8.44 7.24
C PRO A 156 -15.90 8.30 6.12
N ILE A 157 -16.32 8.59 4.89
CA ILE A 157 -15.47 8.61 3.70
C ILE A 157 -15.50 10.04 3.16
N VAL A 158 -14.62 10.86 3.69
CA VAL A 158 -14.62 12.31 3.48
C VAL A 158 -13.36 12.78 2.76
N HIS A 159 -13.48 13.81 1.93
CA HIS A 159 -12.38 14.36 1.14
C HIS A 159 -12.54 15.86 0.91
N ASP A 160 -11.52 16.49 0.34
CA ASP A 160 -11.46 17.94 0.12
C ASP A 160 -11.62 18.37 -1.35
N GLN A 161 -12.22 17.52 -2.18
CA GLN A 161 -12.48 17.75 -3.61
C GLN A 161 -13.97 17.84 -3.89
N GLY A 162 -14.36 17.82 -5.17
CA GLY A 162 -15.76 17.78 -5.65
C GLY A 162 -16.33 19.12 -6.07
N CYS A 163 -15.65 20.24 -5.74
CA CYS A 163 -15.95 21.60 -6.19
C CYS A 163 -14.65 22.32 -6.52
N GLY A 164 -14.71 23.42 -7.27
CA GLY A 164 -13.52 24.18 -7.66
C GLY A 164 -12.56 23.36 -8.54
N MET A 165 -13.08 22.48 -9.38
CA MET A 165 -12.33 21.62 -10.30
C MET A 165 -13.02 21.54 -11.65
N ALA A 166 -12.29 21.11 -12.69
CA ALA A 166 -12.88 20.82 -13.98
C ALA A 166 -13.95 19.70 -13.87
N ASN A 167 -14.97 19.76 -14.72
CA ASN A 167 -16.06 18.77 -14.75
C ASN A 167 -15.79 17.62 -15.75
N GLN A 168 -14.59 17.52 -16.28
CA GLN A 168 -14.11 16.48 -17.20
C GLN A 168 -12.59 16.39 -17.12
N GLY A 169 -12.03 15.31 -17.66
CA GLY A 169 -10.59 15.05 -17.73
C GLY A 169 -10.08 14.22 -16.58
N GLU A 170 -8.79 13.94 -16.60
CA GLU A 170 -8.14 12.91 -15.78
C GLU A 170 -8.41 13.06 -14.28
N GLY A 171 -8.33 14.27 -13.73
CA GLY A 171 -8.57 14.50 -12.30
C GLY A 171 -10.02 14.27 -11.88
N PHE A 172 -10.98 14.72 -12.71
CA PHE A 172 -12.40 14.47 -12.46
C PHE A 172 -12.75 12.99 -12.57
N ASP A 173 -12.24 12.34 -13.62
CA ASP A 173 -12.46 10.92 -13.87
C ASP A 173 -11.84 10.05 -12.76
N ALA A 174 -10.67 10.42 -12.24
CA ALA A 174 -10.03 9.75 -11.11
C ALA A 174 -10.87 9.87 -9.83
N LEU A 175 -11.40 11.08 -9.50
CA LEU A 175 -12.27 11.28 -8.35
C LEU A 175 -13.55 10.45 -8.46
N VAL A 176 -14.24 10.52 -9.61
CA VAL A 176 -15.50 9.79 -9.84
C VAL A 176 -15.27 8.28 -9.77
N ARG A 177 -14.16 7.79 -10.35
CA ARG A 177 -13.75 6.37 -10.30
C ARG A 177 -13.50 5.92 -8.87
N THR A 178 -12.75 6.73 -8.09
CA THR A 178 -12.45 6.45 -6.68
C THR A 178 -13.72 6.33 -5.84
N LEU A 179 -14.62 7.31 -5.92
CA LEU A 179 -15.87 7.29 -5.16
C LEU A 179 -16.81 6.14 -5.59
N LYS A 180 -16.85 5.80 -6.89
CA LYS A 180 -17.59 4.61 -7.36
C LYS A 180 -16.99 3.32 -6.83
N GLY A 181 -15.67 3.20 -6.80
CA GLY A 181 -14.97 2.05 -6.24
C GLY A 181 -15.30 1.84 -4.76
N TYR A 182 -15.29 2.90 -3.96
CA TYR A 182 -15.70 2.86 -2.56
C TYR A 182 -17.19 2.56 -2.40
N ARG A 183 -18.08 3.22 -3.17
CA ARG A 183 -19.52 2.92 -3.14
C ARG A 183 -19.80 1.43 -3.32
N ASP A 184 -19.09 0.80 -4.25
CA ASP A 184 -19.30 -0.60 -4.62
C ASP A 184 -18.37 -1.58 -3.85
N HIS A 185 -17.62 -1.09 -2.84
CA HIS A 185 -16.62 -1.90 -2.16
C HIS A 185 -17.23 -3.04 -1.35
N ALA A 186 -16.63 -4.26 -1.44
CA ALA A 186 -17.17 -5.46 -0.80
C ALA A 186 -17.18 -5.39 0.74
N ASN A 187 -16.35 -4.55 1.36
CA ASN A 187 -16.33 -4.36 2.81
C ASN A 187 -17.44 -3.43 3.32
N PHE A 188 -18.25 -2.83 2.43
CA PHE A 188 -19.45 -2.12 2.81
C PHE A 188 -20.69 -3.02 2.69
N GLY A 189 -21.45 -3.13 3.78
CA GLY A 189 -22.79 -3.73 3.80
C GLY A 189 -23.86 -2.77 3.33
N GLY A 190 -23.58 -1.47 3.26
CA GLY A 190 -24.43 -0.43 2.74
C GLY A 190 -23.72 0.91 2.70
N VAL A 191 -24.24 1.87 1.93
CA VAL A 191 -23.65 3.19 1.70
C VAL A 191 -24.69 4.29 1.64
N LEU A 192 -24.39 5.42 2.29
CA LEU A 192 -25.11 6.68 2.17
C LEU A 192 -24.18 7.74 1.60
N ILE A 193 -24.49 8.32 0.42
CA ILE A 193 -23.71 9.43 -0.16
C ILE A 193 -24.46 10.75 0.05
N ILE A 194 -23.74 11.75 0.56
CA ILE A 194 -24.28 13.04 0.93
C ILE A 194 -23.59 14.14 0.13
N GLY A 195 -24.40 14.89 -0.63
CA GLY A 195 -23.99 16.09 -1.34
C GLY A 195 -24.37 17.36 -0.60
N LEU A 196 -23.79 18.49 -1.02
CA LEU A 196 -24.31 19.80 -0.64
C LEU A 196 -25.52 20.17 -1.51
N GLY A 197 -25.41 20.01 -2.84
CA GLY A 197 -26.45 20.27 -3.85
C GLY A 197 -26.02 21.17 -5.01
N CYS A 198 -24.86 21.83 -4.91
CA CYS A 198 -24.34 22.75 -5.95
C CYS A 198 -22.90 22.41 -6.42
N GLU A 199 -22.35 21.29 -6.00
CA GLU A 199 -21.01 20.83 -6.36
C GLU A 199 -20.90 20.40 -7.83
N VAL A 200 -19.66 20.35 -8.34
CA VAL A 200 -19.34 19.80 -9.67
C VAL A 200 -19.55 18.29 -9.68
N ASN A 201 -19.18 17.61 -8.61
CA ASN A 201 -19.29 16.17 -8.44
C ASN A 201 -20.69 15.77 -7.94
N GLN A 202 -21.70 15.89 -8.80
CA GLN A 202 -23.13 15.72 -8.50
C GLN A 202 -23.50 14.27 -8.10
N LEU A 203 -24.47 14.12 -7.19
CA LEU A 203 -25.00 12.81 -6.76
C LEU A 203 -25.56 11.96 -7.90
N THR A 204 -26.00 12.58 -9.00
CA THR A 204 -26.51 11.89 -10.20
C THR A 204 -25.50 10.96 -10.88
N LEU A 205 -24.19 11.16 -10.58
CA LEU A 205 -23.12 10.29 -11.07
C LEU A 205 -23.06 8.95 -10.34
N TYR A 206 -23.69 8.84 -9.16
CA TYR A 206 -23.61 7.69 -8.24
C TYR A 206 -24.95 6.93 -8.19
N LYS A 207 -25.39 6.39 -9.33
CA LYS A 207 -26.57 5.52 -9.36
C LYS A 207 -26.25 4.20 -8.66
N PRO A 208 -27.21 3.61 -7.93
CA PRO A 208 -27.00 2.29 -7.31
C PRO A 208 -26.77 1.22 -8.38
N THR A 209 -25.96 0.22 -8.06
CA THR A 209 -25.96 -1.06 -8.75
C THR A 209 -27.20 -1.88 -8.35
N ASP A 210 -27.65 -2.82 -9.17
CA ASP A 210 -28.94 -3.53 -8.97
C ASP A 210 -29.09 -4.19 -7.60
N TRP A 211 -27.99 -4.71 -7.01
CA TRP A 211 -28.00 -5.34 -5.68
C TRP A 211 -28.03 -4.35 -4.52
N ALA A 212 -27.61 -3.07 -4.76
CA ALA A 212 -27.44 -2.06 -3.73
C ALA A 212 -28.69 -1.24 -3.45
N ASN A 213 -29.81 -1.42 -4.19
CA ASN A 213 -30.98 -0.56 -4.13
C ASN A 213 -31.56 -0.36 -2.71
N GLU A 214 -31.59 -1.39 -1.87
CA GLU A 214 -32.04 -1.29 -0.47
C GLU A 214 -30.96 -0.81 0.47
N ARG A 215 -29.69 -0.94 0.10
CA ARG A 215 -28.50 -0.64 0.91
C ARG A 215 -27.78 0.63 0.48
N PHE A 216 -28.34 1.35 -0.51
CA PHE A 216 -27.78 2.57 -1.06
C PHE A 216 -28.80 3.70 -1.04
N LYS A 217 -28.44 4.83 -0.44
CA LYS A 217 -29.24 6.05 -0.42
C LYS A 217 -28.36 7.27 -0.67
N THR A 218 -28.98 8.35 -1.14
CA THR A 218 -28.34 9.66 -1.33
C THR A 218 -29.29 10.77 -0.97
N PHE A 219 -28.78 11.93 -0.55
CA PHE A 219 -29.53 13.20 -0.45
C PHE A 219 -28.58 14.41 -0.44
N ASN A 220 -29.12 15.58 -0.77
CA ASN A 220 -28.41 16.85 -0.66
C ASN A 220 -28.78 17.59 0.62
N ILE A 221 -27.80 18.20 1.30
CA ILE A 221 -28.00 18.98 2.54
C ILE A 221 -28.95 20.15 2.31
N GLN A 222 -28.83 20.82 1.15
CA GLN A 222 -29.69 21.96 0.79
C GLN A 222 -31.17 21.59 0.69
N GLU A 223 -31.49 20.36 0.27
CA GLU A 223 -32.87 19.89 0.09
C GLU A 223 -33.56 19.54 1.43
N VAL A 224 -32.76 19.23 2.47
CA VAL A 224 -33.32 18.80 3.78
C VAL A 224 -33.30 19.91 4.84
N GLY A 225 -32.91 21.12 4.49
CA GLY A 225 -33.01 22.28 5.38
C GLY A 225 -31.80 22.47 6.31
N GLY A 226 -30.60 22.02 5.91
CA GLY A 226 -29.33 22.29 6.57
C GLY A 226 -28.81 21.18 7.47
N SER A 227 -27.66 21.41 8.10
CA SER A 227 -26.84 20.37 8.72
C SER A 227 -27.53 19.55 9.81
N ARG A 228 -28.24 20.17 10.76
CA ARG A 228 -28.96 19.45 11.82
C ARG A 228 -30.09 18.56 11.27
N SER A 229 -30.79 19.04 10.24
CA SER A 229 -31.82 18.27 9.55
C SER A 229 -31.21 17.14 8.73
N ALA A 230 -30.04 17.39 8.13
CA ALA A 230 -29.28 16.37 7.42
C ALA A 230 -28.85 15.20 8.34
N VAL A 231 -28.37 15.49 9.57
CA VAL A 231 -28.02 14.44 10.55
C VAL A 231 -29.27 13.61 10.91
N ARG A 232 -30.40 14.24 11.22
CA ARG A 232 -31.65 13.51 11.52
C ARG A 232 -32.09 12.65 10.33
N ARG A 233 -32.11 13.26 9.13
CA ARG A 233 -32.50 12.55 7.90
C ARG A 233 -31.56 11.36 7.59
N ALA A 234 -30.26 11.52 7.81
CA ALA A 234 -29.30 10.46 7.63
C ALA A 234 -29.57 9.27 8.55
N LEU A 235 -29.83 9.51 9.84
CA LEU A 235 -30.13 8.42 10.79
C LEU A 235 -31.40 7.64 10.40
N GLU A 236 -32.46 8.34 9.93
CA GLU A 236 -33.67 7.70 9.40
C GLU A 236 -33.38 6.80 8.17
N LEU A 237 -32.44 7.20 7.31
CA LEU A 237 -32.05 6.44 6.12
C LEU A 237 -31.08 5.31 6.47
N LEU A 238 -30.20 5.52 7.46
CA LEU A 238 -29.19 4.54 7.88
C LEU A 238 -29.79 3.37 8.67
N GLU A 239 -30.85 3.59 9.45
CA GLU A 239 -31.44 2.53 10.27
C GLU A 239 -31.93 1.33 9.43
N PRO A 240 -32.71 1.45 8.34
CA PRO A 240 -33.06 0.33 7.47
C PRO A 240 -31.86 -0.25 6.72
N ILE A 241 -30.86 0.57 6.32
CA ILE A 241 -29.63 0.08 5.70
C ILE A 241 -28.87 -0.82 6.69
N ALA A 242 -28.71 -0.35 7.94
CA ALA A 242 -28.03 -1.08 9.01
C ALA A 242 -28.77 -2.38 9.37
N ALA A 243 -30.10 -2.35 9.48
CA ALA A 243 -30.90 -3.54 9.72
C ALA A 243 -30.66 -4.60 8.64
N LYS A 244 -30.64 -4.18 7.37
CA LYS A 244 -30.41 -5.08 6.24
C LYS A 244 -28.96 -5.61 6.19
N ALA A 245 -27.98 -4.78 6.44
CA ALA A 245 -26.57 -5.17 6.50
C ALA A 245 -26.28 -6.12 7.68
N ASN A 246 -27.02 -5.99 8.79
CA ASN A 246 -26.88 -6.84 9.96
C ASN A 246 -27.37 -8.29 9.73
N GLU A 247 -28.15 -8.54 8.66
CA GLU A 247 -28.53 -9.90 8.25
C GLU A 247 -27.33 -10.69 7.70
N ASP A 248 -26.30 -10.00 7.19
CA ASP A 248 -25.10 -10.63 6.64
C ASP A 248 -24.31 -11.30 7.76
N LYS A 249 -23.83 -12.51 7.49
CA LYS A 249 -22.97 -13.29 8.40
C LYS A 249 -21.75 -13.76 7.68
N ARG A 250 -20.67 -13.94 8.44
CA ARG A 250 -19.46 -14.55 7.91
C ARG A 250 -19.72 -15.99 7.52
N THR A 251 -19.33 -16.35 6.32
CA THR A 251 -19.38 -17.71 5.78
C THR A 251 -18.05 -18.04 5.13
N GLU A 252 -17.75 -19.30 4.96
CA GLU A 252 -16.52 -19.72 4.30
C GLU A 252 -16.48 -19.20 2.86
N GLN A 253 -15.40 -18.51 2.51
CA GLN A 253 -15.15 -17.93 1.21
C GLN A 253 -13.79 -18.39 0.69
N PRO A 254 -13.64 -18.67 -0.62
CA PRO A 254 -12.34 -19.01 -1.18
C PRO A 254 -11.39 -17.81 -1.19
N VAL A 255 -10.10 -18.07 -1.01
CA VAL A 255 -9.02 -17.05 -1.05
C VAL A 255 -9.02 -16.28 -2.37
N SER A 256 -9.52 -16.86 -3.45
CA SER A 256 -9.66 -16.19 -4.76
C SER A 256 -10.50 -14.90 -4.73
N LYS A 257 -11.24 -14.65 -3.64
CA LYS A 257 -12.00 -13.39 -3.41
C LYS A 257 -11.23 -12.35 -2.60
N LEU A 258 -10.01 -12.67 -2.14
CA LEU A 258 -9.14 -11.69 -1.48
C LEU A 258 -8.37 -10.86 -2.51
N VAL A 259 -8.32 -9.57 -2.25
CA VAL A 259 -7.55 -8.60 -2.99
C VAL A 259 -6.70 -7.82 -2.00
N LEU A 260 -5.38 -8.02 -2.06
CA LEU A 260 -4.39 -7.44 -1.15
C LEU A 260 -3.75 -6.20 -1.79
N GLY A 261 -3.93 -5.03 -1.21
CA GLY A 261 -3.15 -3.84 -1.51
C GLY A 261 -1.82 -3.86 -0.73
N MET A 262 -0.71 -3.56 -1.39
CA MET A 262 0.62 -3.58 -0.78
C MET A 262 1.21 -2.17 -0.75
N GLN A 263 1.58 -1.70 0.45
CA GLN A 263 2.10 -0.36 0.71
C GLN A 263 3.45 -0.43 1.43
N CYS A 264 4.26 0.64 1.34
CA CYS A 264 5.45 0.78 2.17
C CYS A 264 5.70 2.25 2.54
N GLY A 265 5.63 2.56 3.83
CA GLY A 265 5.90 3.89 4.36
C GLY A 265 6.94 3.88 5.48
N GLY A 266 7.74 4.94 5.60
CA GLY A 266 8.82 4.99 6.58
C GLY A 266 9.89 3.91 6.35
N SER A 267 10.25 3.61 5.11
CA SER A 267 11.21 2.56 4.75
C SER A 267 12.62 2.84 5.29
N ASP A 268 13.36 1.77 5.61
CA ASP A 268 14.74 1.77 6.09
C ASP A 268 15.63 0.81 5.29
N GLY A 269 16.90 0.67 5.68
CA GLY A 269 17.86 -0.24 5.04
C GLY A 269 17.49 -1.72 5.12
N PHE A 270 16.60 -2.11 6.05
CA PHE A 270 16.12 -3.49 6.21
C PHE A 270 14.84 -3.79 5.42
N SER A 271 14.07 -2.78 5.03
CA SER A 271 12.77 -2.96 4.35
C SER A 271 12.86 -3.88 3.13
N GLY A 272 13.87 -3.68 2.27
CA GLY A 272 14.11 -4.54 1.09
C GLY A 272 14.82 -5.88 1.39
N ILE A 273 15.14 -6.17 2.66
CA ILE A 273 15.82 -7.41 3.09
C ILE A 273 14.86 -8.34 3.83
N THR A 274 13.89 -7.76 4.56
CA THR A 274 13.01 -8.49 5.48
C THR A 274 11.55 -8.36 5.08
N ALA A 275 10.88 -7.27 5.47
CA ALA A 275 9.44 -7.11 5.33
C ALA A 275 8.95 -7.13 3.87
N ASN A 276 9.61 -6.41 2.96
CA ASN A 276 9.17 -6.37 1.57
C ASN A 276 9.29 -7.73 0.85
N PRO A 277 10.44 -8.43 0.87
CA PRO A 277 10.51 -9.75 0.24
C PRO A 277 9.67 -10.81 0.96
N ALA A 278 9.48 -10.73 2.29
CA ALA A 278 8.58 -11.62 3.00
C ALA A 278 7.11 -11.39 2.60
N LEU A 279 6.70 -10.11 2.44
CA LEU A 279 5.39 -9.77 1.86
C LEU A 279 5.27 -10.27 0.41
N GLY A 280 6.37 -10.22 -0.35
CA GLY A 280 6.44 -10.77 -1.70
C GLY A 280 6.13 -12.27 -1.74
N VAL A 281 6.68 -13.05 -0.80
CA VAL A 281 6.34 -14.48 -0.66
C VAL A 281 4.85 -14.66 -0.29
N ALA A 282 4.31 -13.85 0.62
CA ALA A 282 2.89 -13.91 0.98
C ALA A 282 1.98 -13.53 -0.21
N SER A 283 2.37 -12.53 -1.02
CA SER A 283 1.72 -12.17 -2.29
C SER A 283 1.69 -13.35 -3.25
N ASP A 284 2.82 -14.02 -3.42
CA ASP A 284 2.93 -15.19 -4.28
C ASP A 284 2.03 -16.34 -3.81
N LEU A 285 1.97 -16.62 -2.50
CA LEU A 285 1.07 -17.63 -1.92
C LEU A 285 -0.41 -17.26 -2.15
N LEU A 286 -0.76 -15.96 -2.00
CA LEU A 286 -2.10 -15.47 -2.27
C LEU A 286 -2.47 -15.66 -3.74
N VAL A 287 -1.58 -15.34 -4.67
CA VAL A 287 -1.78 -15.52 -6.12
C VAL A 287 -1.89 -16.99 -6.46
N ALA A 288 -1.06 -17.85 -5.88
CA ALA A 288 -1.13 -19.31 -6.09
C ALA A 288 -2.43 -19.92 -5.58
N ALA A 289 -3.07 -19.31 -4.56
CA ALA A 289 -4.41 -19.68 -4.08
C ALA A 289 -5.55 -19.04 -4.90
N GLY A 290 -5.23 -18.33 -6.01
CA GLY A 290 -6.21 -17.69 -6.89
C GLY A 290 -6.62 -16.27 -6.49
N GLY A 291 -6.04 -15.70 -5.42
CA GLY A 291 -6.27 -14.33 -4.98
C GLY A 291 -5.57 -13.30 -5.86
N THR A 292 -5.71 -12.03 -5.48
CA THR A 292 -5.11 -10.90 -6.21
C THR A 292 -4.24 -10.07 -5.25
N SER A 293 -3.07 -9.63 -5.73
CA SER A 293 -2.24 -8.66 -5.03
C SER A 293 -1.95 -7.46 -5.94
N ILE A 294 -1.99 -6.26 -5.37
CA ILE A 294 -1.82 -4.98 -6.08
C ILE A 294 -0.56 -4.31 -5.58
N LEU A 295 0.42 -4.12 -6.47
CA LEU A 295 1.53 -3.21 -6.27
C LEU A 295 1.19 -1.86 -6.90
N SER A 296 1.62 -0.76 -6.28
CA SER A 296 1.37 0.62 -6.73
C SER A 296 2.58 1.51 -6.55
N GLU A 297 2.38 2.83 -6.64
CA GLU A 297 3.38 3.86 -6.36
C GLU A 297 4.43 3.99 -7.46
N THR A 298 3.97 4.44 -8.66
CA THR A 298 4.81 4.49 -9.88
C THR A 298 6.13 5.26 -9.69
N PRO A 299 6.19 6.40 -8.97
CA PRO A 299 7.48 7.02 -8.66
C PRO A 299 8.41 6.13 -7.83
N GLU A 300 7.89 5.15 -7.07
CA GLU A 300 8.67 4.28 -6.20
C GLU A 300 9.13 2.97 -6.85
N ILE A 301 8.77 2.73 -8.11
CA ILE A 301 9.37 1.65 -8.92
C ILE A 301 10.37 2.20 -9.95
N PHE A 302 10.54 3.53 -10.02
CA PHE A 302 11.41 4.19 -10.99
C PHE A 302 12.86 3.66 -10.92
N GLY A 303 13.37 3.21 -12.05
CA GLY A 303 14.67 2.55 -12.22
C GLY A 303 14.66 1.04 -11.96
N ALA A 304 13.62 0.50 -11.31
CA ALA A 304 13.42 -0.94 -11.09
C ALA A 304 12.22 -1.52 -11.87
N GLU A 305 11.54 -0.72 -12.69
CA GLU A 305 10.38 -1.12 -13.50
C GLU A 305 10.68 -2.29 -14.45
N HIS A 306 11.92 -2.42 -14.90
CA HIS A 306 12.37 -3.53 -15.75
C HIS A 306 12.13 -4.90 -15.11
N LEU A 307 12.18 -5.01 -13.76
CA LEU A 307 11.91 -6.25 -13.03
C LEU A 307 10.43 -6.65 -13.09
N LEU A 308 9.52 -5.70 -13.22
CA LEU A 308 8.08 -5.93 -13.43
C LEU A 308 7.80 -6.24 -14.90
N ILE A 309 8.37 -5.45 -15.80
CA ILE A 309 8.20 -5.61 -17.25
C ILE A 309 8.69 -6.99 -17.73
N ALA A 310 9.80 -7.49 -17.18
CA ALA A 310 10.33 -8.82 -17.48
C ALA A 310 9.37 -9.98 -17.14
N ARG A 311 8.36 -9.75 -16.29
CA ARG A 311 7.36 -10.73 -15.87
C ARG A 311 5.98 -10.49 -16.49
N ALA A 312 5.86 -9.53 -17.38
CA ALA A 312 4.61 -9.09 -18.02
C ALA A 312 4.53 -9.59 -19.47
N ASP A 313 3.32 -9.62 -20.00
CA ASP A 313 3.15 -9.61 -21.46
C ASP A 313 3.54 -8.23 -22.05
N GLU A 314 3.74 -8.19 -23.37
CA GLU A 314 4.20 -6.95 -24.05
C GLU A 314 3.25 -5.77 -23.83
N ALA A 315 1.94 -6.00 -23.87
CA ALA A 315 0.93 -4.95 -23.68
C ALA A 315 0.96 -4.38 -22.25
N THR A 316 1.09 -5.23 -21.25
CA THR A 316 1.23 -4.83 -19.85
C THR A 316 2.57 -4.13 -19.60
N GLY A 317 3.66 -4.64 -20.17
CA GLY A 317 4.97 -4.01 -20.10
C GLY A 317 4.97 -2.61 -20.72
N GLN A 318 4.29 -2.41 -21.85
CA GLN A 318 4.16 -1.10 -22.49
C GLN A 318 3.37 -0.12 -21.61
N LYS A 319 2.27 -0.55 -20.98
CA LYS A 319 1.53 0.30 -20.01
C LYS A 319 2.42 0.79 -18.86
N ILE A 320 3.30 -0.06 -18.32
CA ILE A 320 4.24 0.35 -17.25
C ILE A 320 5.20 1.43 -17.80
N ARG A 321 5.74 1.26 -19.00
CA ARG A 321 6.60 2.29 -19.64
C ARG A 321 5.85 3.61 -19.82
N ASP A 322 4.63 3.57 -20.34
CA ASP A 322 3.79 4.75 -20.55
C ASP A 322 3.49 5.48 -19.23
N MET A 323 3.24 4.74 -18.14
CA MET A 323 3.07 5.31 -16.79
C MET A 323 4.35 6.03 -16.31
N ILE A 324 5.52 5.41 -16.46
CA ILE A 324 6.80 6.04 -16.07
C ILE A 324 7.04 7.33 -16.89
N ASP A 325 6.76 7.32 -18.20
CA ASP A 325 6.94 8.47 -19.05
C ASP A 325 5.95 9.60 -18.68
N TRP A 326 4.70 9.25 -18.38
CA TRP A 326 3.71 10.20 -17.88
C TRP A 326 4.19 10.88 -16.57
N TRP A 327 4.73 10.08 -15.63
CA TRP A 327 5.22 10.59 -14.35
C TRP A 327 6.44 11.50 -14.50
N ARG A 328 7.36 11.20 -15.45
CA ARG A 328 8.50 12.07 -15.75
C ARG A 328 8.03 13.43 -16.27
N ASP A 329 7.07 13.42 -17.20
CA ASP A 329 6.50 14.63 -17.78
C ASP A 329 5.73 15.44 -16.71
N TYR A 330 4.89 14.76 -15.93
CA TYR A 330 4.12 15.38 -14.82
C TYR A 330 5.04 16.00 -13.77
N ALA A 331 6.05 15.30 -13.31
CA ALA A 331 7.03 15.82 -12.36
C ALA A 331 7.79 17.04 -12.94
N GLY A 332 8.25 16.94 -14.19
CA GLY A 332 8.93 18.03 -14.88
C GLY A 332 8.09 19.30 -15.00
N LYS A 333 6.80 19.17 -15.37
CA LYS A 333 5.84 20.28 -15.42
C LYS A 333 5.62 20.97 -14.06
N ASN A 334 5.84 20.25 -12.96
CA ASN A 334 5.73 20.76 -11.59
C ASN A 334 7.09 21.16 -10.98
N GLY A 335 8.17 21.23 -11.78
CA GLY A 335 9.50 21.60 -11.31
C GLY A 335 10.14 20.58 -10.35
N ALA A 336 9.67 19.31 -10.41
CA ALA A 336 10.15 18.19 -9.60
C ALA A 336 10.82 17.11 -10.45
N SER A 337 11.40 16.10 -9.83
CA SER A 337 11.93 14.91 -10.48
C SER A 337 11.48 13.66 -9.74
N LEU A 338 11.55 12.50 -10.40
CA LEU A 338 11.23 11.21 -9.75
C LEU A 338 12.28 10.80 -8.70
N ASP A 339 13.46 11.41 -8.69
CA ASP A 339 14.51 11.22 -7.65
C ASP A 339 14.27 12.08 -6.39
N ASN A 340 13.03 12.45 -6.10
CA ASN A 340 12.68 13.17 -4.88
C ASN A 340 12.58 12.27 -3.63
N ASN A 341 12.62 10.98 -3.79
CA ASN A 341 12.63 9.93 -2.76
C ASN A 341 13.98 9.19 -2.82
N PRO A 342 14.61 8.71 -1.73
CA PRO A 342 14.14 8.62 -0.35
C PRO A 342 14.10 9.93 0.44
N SER A 343 13.15 10.04 1.34
CA SER A 343 13.02 11.17 2.26
C SER A 343 14.23 11.28 3.24
N PRO A 344 14.45 12.42 3.92
CA PRO A 344 15.49 12.51 4.95
C PRO A 344 15.39 11.42 6.03
N GLY A 345 14.17 11.02 6.43
CA GLY A 345 13.95 9.93 7.39
C GLY A 345 14.38 8.58 6.86
N ASN A 346 14.10 8.28 5.58
CA ASN A 346 14.54 7.04 4.94
C ASN A 346 16.08 6.99 4.80
N LYS A 347 16.72 8.13 4.44
CA LYS A 347 18.17 8.23 4.37
C LYS A 347 18.83 8.01 5.73
N LYS A 348 18.26 8.58 6.80
CA LYS A 348 18.69 8.31 8.18
C LYS A 348 18.54 6.84 8.56
N GLY A 349 17.58 6.14 7.96
CA GLY A 349 17.35 4.69 8.12
C GLY A 349 18.27 3.81 7.26
N GLY A 350 19.21 4.38 6.48
CA GLY A 350 20.20 3.65 5.69
C GLY A 350 19.93 3.56 4.19
N LEU A 351 18.80 4.08 3.68
CA LEU A 351 18.55 4.15 2.23
C LEU A 351 19.35 5.29 1.59
N THR A 352 19.80 5.10 0.35
CA THR A 352 20.72 6.02 -0.35
C THR A 352 20.07 6.69 -1.55
N THR A 353 19.66 5.91 -2.56
CA THR A 353 19.11 6.39 -3.83
C THR A 353 17.67 5.97 -3.99
N ILE A 354 16.93 6.60 -4.92
CA ILE A 354 15.60 6.12 -5.32
C ILE A 354 15.69 4.70 -5.90
N LEU A 355 16.73 4.38 -6.66
CA LEU A 355 16.91 3.06 -7.25
C LEU A 355 17.02 1.96 -6.17
N GLU A 356 17.79 2.19 -5.09
CA GLU A 356 17.82 1.25 -3.96
C GLU A 356 16.43 1.07 -3.32
N LYS A 357 15.67 2.17 -3.15
CA LYS A 357 14.31 2.11 -2.61
C LYS A 357 13.38 1.35 -3.54
N SER A 358 13.45 1.61 -4.85
CA SER A 358 12.63 0.98 -5.88
C SER A 358 12.88 -0.52 -5.99
N LEU A 359 14.13 -0.96 -5.93
CA LEU A 359 14.48 -2.39 -5.88
C LEU A 359 13.81 -3.08 -4.67
N GLY A 360 13.84 -2.42 -3.50
CA GLY A 360 13.16 -2.90 -2.31
C GLY A 360 11.63 -2.88 -2.43
N ALA A 361 11.06 -1.85 -3.06
CA ALA A 361 9.61 -1.72 -3.24
C ALA A 361 9.04 -2.79 -4.18
N VAL A 362 9.71 -3.06 -5.30
CA VAL A 362 9.32 -4.11 -6.27
C VAL A 362 9.32 -5.51 -5.64
N ALA A 363 10.19 -5.76 -4.66
CA ALA A 363 10.24 -7.05 -3.95
C ALA A 363 8.93 -7.42 -3.23
N LYS A 364 8.07 -6.45 -2.89
CA LYS A 364 6.71 -6.70 -2.35
C LYS A 364 5.84 -7.52 -3.32
N GLY A 365 6.09 -7.42 -4.63
CA GLY A 365 5.35 -8.12 -5.68
C GLY A 365 5.78 -9.57 -5.90
N GLY A 366 6.68 -10.12 -5.08
CA GLY A 366 7.14 -11.51 -5.20
C GLY A 366 7.72 -11.85 -6.57
N LEU A 367 7.48 -13.08 -7.02
CA LEU A 367 7.98 -13.64 -8.29
C LEU A 367 6.86 -14.02 -9.27
N SER A 368 5.60 -13.86 -8.90
CA SER A 368 4.45 -14.18 -9.76
C SER A 368 4.47 -13.35 -11.06
N PRO A 369 3.99 -13.90 -12.19
CA PRO A 369 3.80 -13.14 -13.42
C PRO A 369 2.93 -11.90 -13.18
N LEU A 370 3.28 -10.78 -13.81
CA LEU A 370 2.46 -9.56 -13.77
C LEU A 370 1.27 -9.71 -14.73
N ALA A 371 0.09 -9.91 -14.17
CA ALA A 371 -1.13 -10.22 -14.93
C ALA A 371 -1.75 -8.99 -15.62
N GLY A 372 -1.46 -7.79 -15.16
CA GLY A 372 -1.99 -6.56 -15.76
C GLY A 372 -1.51 -5.28 -15.09
N ALA A 373 -1.66 -4.15 -15.81
CA ALA A 373 -1.42 -2.81 -15.31
C ALA A 373 -2.68 -1.95 -15.50
N PHE A 374 -3.06 -1.20 -14.46
CA PHE A 374 -4.32 -0.48 -14.33
C PHE A 374 -4.07 1.00 -14.00
N ALA A 375 -4.95 1.88 -14.44
CA ALA A 375 -4.96 3.27 -14.02
C ALA A 375 -5.38 3.39 -12.54
N TYR A 376 -5.14 4.56 -11.95
CA TYR A 376 -5.53 4.85 -10.56
C TYR A 376 -7.02 4.59 -10.31
N ALA A 377 -7.32 3.82 -9.26
CA ALA A 377 -8.68 3.45 -8.87
C ALA A 377 -9.51 2.73 -9.95
N GLU A 378 -8.87 2.16 -10.96
CA GLU A 378 -9.54 1.37 -11.98
C GLU A 378 -10.00 0.03 -11.42
N LYS A 379 -11.24 -0.37 -11.76
CA LYS A 379 -11.78 -1.67 -11.35
C LYS A 379 -10.99 -2.80 -12.01
N LEU A 380 -10.48 -3.72 -11.21
CA LEU A 380 -9.75 -4.88 -11.70
C LEU A 380 -10.67 -5.81 -12.51
N ASP A 381 -10.23 -6.22 -13.69
CA ASP A 381 -10.92 -7.17 -14.57
C ASP A 381 -10.27 -8.56 -14.60
N ARG A 382 -9.20 -8.76 -13.80
CA ARG A 382 -8.45 -10.02 -13.71
C ARG A 382 -7.86 -10.25 -12.33
N THR A 383 -7.49 -11.48 -12.04
CA THR A 383 -6.85 -11.92 -10.79
C THR A 383 -5.35 -12.13 -10.98
N GLY A 384 -4.63 -12.32 -9.88
CA GLY A 384 -3.19 -12.54 -9.87
C GLY A 384 -2.40 -11.34 -9.36
N PHE A 385 -1.12 -11.29 -9.63
CA PHE A 385 -0.32 -10.11 -9.30
C PHE A 385 -0.55 -9.02 -10.34
N VAL A 386 -0.99 -7.84 -9.92
CA VAL A 386 -1.30 -6.69 -10.80
C VAL A 386 -0.61 -5.42 -10.31
N TYR A 387 -0.45 -4.48 -11.23
CA TYR A 387 0.07 -3.15 -10.97
C TYR A 387 -1.03 -2.09 -11.13
N MET A 388 -1.11 -1.11 -10.22
CA MET A 388 -2.00 0.05 -10.33
C MET A 388 -1.18 1.34 -10.26
N ASP A 389 -1.38 2.25 -11.20
CA ASP A 389 -0.75 3.56 -11.16
C ASP A 389 -1.18 4.38 -9.95
N SER A 390 -0.24 5.02 -9.28
CA SER A 390 -0.52 5.98 -8.21
C SER A 390 0.72 6.82 -7.86
N PRO A 391 0.53 7.98 -7.17
CA PRO A 391 1.64 8.65 -6.50
C PRO A 391 2.34 7.75 -5.47
N GLY A 392 3.62 8.05 -5.17
CA GLY A 392 4.37 7.48 -4.04
C GLY A 392 4.00 8.17 -2.73
N TYR A 393 2.72 8.09 -2.33
CA TYR A 393 2.17 8.65 -1.10
C TYR A 393 1.09 7.72 -0.56
N ASP A 394 1.41 7.05 0.54
CA ASP A 394 0.64 5.92 1.10
C ASP A 394 -0.89 6.14 1.13
N PRO A 395 -1.45 7.25 1.69
CA PRO A 395 -2.91 7.41 1.74
C PRO A 395 -3.56 7.49 0.35
N VAL A 396 -2.90 8.15 -0.60
CA VAL A 396 -3.43 8.25 -1.98
C VAL A 396 -3.35 6.90 -2.68
N ALA A 397 -2.21 6.20 -2.57
CA ALA A 397 -2.02 4.90 -3.18
C ALA A 397 -2.99 3.85 -2.61
N ALA A 398 -3.12 3.77 -1.28
CA ALA A 398 -4.07 2.87 -0.63
C ALA A 398 -5.52 3.19 -0.97
N THR A 399 -5.90 4.48 -1.04
CA THR A 399 -7.24 4.90 -1.51
C THR A 399 -7.53 4.36 -2.90
N GLY A 400 -6.57 4.47 -3.84
CA GLY A 400 -6.70 3.90 -5.18
C GLY A 400 -6.83 2.37 -5.16
N GLN A 401 -6.02 1.67 -4.37
CA GLN A 401 -6.07 0.20 -4.24
C GLN A 401 -7.41 -0.28 -3.67
N VAL A 402 -7.92 0.38 -2.61
CA VAL A 402 -9.24 0.09 -2.03
C VAL A 402 -10.34 0.34 -3.07
N ALA A 403 -10.29 1.48 -3.78
CA ALA A 403 -11.24 1.77 -4.85
C ALA A 403 -11.21 0.73 -5.99
N SER A 404 -10.02 0.16 -6.29
CA SER A 404 -9.84 -0.93 -7.26
C SER A 404 -10.36 -2.29 -6.74
N GLY A 405 -10.67 -2.40 -5.44
CA GLY A 405 -11.26 -3.57 -4.81
C GLY A 405 -10.41 -4.25 -3.73
N ALA A 406 -9.27 -3.67 -3.32
CA ALA A 406 -8.46 -4.23 -2.23
C ALA A 406 -9.26 -4.28 -0.93
N ASN A 407 -9.54 -5.50 -0.44
CA ASN A 407 -10.29 -5.74 0.79
C ASN A 407 -9.39 -6.04 2.00
N LEU A 408 -8.06 -6.00 1.80
CA LEU A 408 -6.98 -6.02 2.79
C LEU A 408 -5.86 -5.09 2.32
N ILE A 409 -5.16 -4.44 3.26
CA ILE A 409 -3.92 -3.70 3.01
C ILE A 409 -2.80 -4.31 3.86
N ALA A 410 -1.63 -4.55 3.25
CA ALA A 410 -0.39 -4.86 3.95
C ALA A 410 0.57 -3.68 3.82
N PHE A 411 1.02 -3.16 4.95
CA PHE A 411 1.83 -1.95 5.05
C PHE A 411 3.18 -2.26 5.70
N THR A 412 4.25 -2.29 4.91
CA THR A 412 5.59 -2.49 5.45
C THR A 412 6.20 -1.18 5.94
N THR A 413 6.89 -1.22 7.07
CA THR A 413 7.54 -0.03 7.65
C THR A 413 8.82 -0.37 8.40
N GLY A 414 9.82 0.50 8.30
CA GLY A 414 11.08 0.41 9.04
C GLY A 414 11.20 1.46 10.14
N ARG A 415 10.38 2.52 10.07
CA ARG A 415 10.42 3.67 10.98
C ARG A 415 9.16 3.81 11.82
N GLY A 416 8.11 3.04 11.50
CA GLY A 416 6.82 3.06 12.17
C GLY A 416 5.75 3.82 11.40
N SER A 417 4.50 3.41 11.62
CA SER A 417 3.31 4.03 11.05
C SER A 417 2.08 3.68 11.90
N CYS A 418 1.18 4.64 12.08
CA CYS A 418 -0.15 4.43 12.66
C CYS A 418 -1.24 4.28 11.58
N PHE A 419 -0.85 4.03 10.33
CA PHE A 419 -1.75 3.97 9.17
C PHE A 419 -2.87 2.94 9.35
N GLY A 420 -4.09 3.34 8.99
CA GLY A 420 -5.27 2.50 8.79
C GLY A 420 -5.98 2.95 7.52
N ALA A 421 -6.86 2.15 6.92
CA ALA A 421 -7.58 2.51 5.70
C ALA A 421 -8.99 1.92 5.66
N LYS A 422 -9.94 2.50 6.39
CA LYS A 422 -11.34 2.03 6.30
C LYS A 422 -11.86 2.12 4.85
N PRO A 423 -12.58 1.12 4.36
CA PRO A 423 -13.09 -0.04 5.09
C PRO A 423 -12.18 -1.28 5.05
N ALA A 424 -10.95 -1.19 4.52
CA ALA A 424 -10.01 -2.32 4.44
C ALA A 424 -9.11 -2.40 5.69
N PRO A 425 -9.04 -3.54 6.39
CA PRO A 425 -8.10 -3.71 7.48
C PRO A 425 -6.67 -3.57 6.99
N SER A 426 -5.83 -2.85 7.77
CA SER A 426 -4.47 -2.49 7.40
C SER A 426 -3.47 -3.13 8.35
N ILE A 427 -2.71 -4.11 7.86
CA ILE A 427 -1.76 -4.94 8.59
C ILE A 427 -0.38 -4.29 8.50
N LYS A 428 0.26 -3.96 9.62
CA LYS A 428 1.58 -3.33 9.65
C LYS A 428 2.68 -4.35 9.92
N LEU A 429 3.65 -4.40 9.00
CA LEU A 429 4.79 -5.30 9.02
C LEU A 429 6.08 -4.52 9.34
N ALA A 430 6.68 -4.75 10.49
CA ALA A 430 7.96 -4.11 10.83
C ALA A 430 9.12 -4.78 10.09
N SER A 431 10.00 -3.99 9.47
CA SER A 431 11.21 -4.48 8.82
C SER A 431 12.32 -4.87 9.80
N ASN A 432 12.22 -4.43 11.05
CA ASN A 432 13.21 -4.67 12.09
C ASN A 432 12.57 -4.83 13.47
N SER A 433 13.15 -5.71 14.31
CA SER A 433 12.59 -6.05 15.62
C SER A 433 12.72 -4.95 16.68
N GLU A 434 13.55 -3.92 16.44
CA GLU A 434 13.63 -2.76 17.34
C GLU A 434 12.35 -1.93 17.20
N LEU A 435 11.92 -1.68 15.96
CA LEU A 435 10.65 -1.04 15.67
C LEU A 435 9.48 -1.84 16.24
N ALA A 436 9.44 -3.15 15.97
CA ALA A 436 8.37 -4.00 16.47
C ALA A 436 8.22 -3.96 18.00
N ARG A 437 9.34 -3.81 18.74
CA ARG A 437 9.31 -3.64 20.19
C ARG A 437 8.93 -2.23 20.65
N SER A 438 9.45 -1.19 19.95
CA SER A 438 9.23 0.21 20.35
C SER A 438 7.84 0.75 20.00
N MET A 439 7.22 0.22 18.94
CA MET A 439 5.86 0.55 18.51
C MET A 439 4.96 -0.70 18.47
N HIS A 440 5.07 -1.55 19.51
CA HIS A 440 4.37 -2.82 19.58
C HIS A 440 2.84 -2.68 19.51
N GLU A 441 2.29 -1.52 19.91
CA GLU A 441 0.87 -1.22 19.83
C GLU A 441 0.39 -1.00 18.38
N ASP A 442 1.29 -0.58 17.48
CA ASP A 442 0.96 -0.26 16.08
C ASP A 442 1.34 -1.37 15.10
N ILE A 443 2.20 -2.31 15.50
CA ILE A 443 2.78 -3.33 14.60
C ILE A 443 2.09 -4.69 14.80
N ASP A 444 1.60 -5.27 13.71
CA ASP A 444 0.92 -6.57 13.72
C ASP A 444 1.90 -7.75 13.61
N ILE A 445 3.06 -7.58 12.94
CA ILE A 445 4.03 -8.66 12.77
C ILE A 445 5.47 -8.14 12.63
N ASP A 446 6.42 -8.82 13.31
CA ASP A 446 7.86 -8.54 13.27
C ASP A 446 8.55 -9.37 12.18
N CYS A 447 8.90 -8.73 11.05
CA CYS A 447 9.72 -9.36 10.01
C CYS A 447 11.24 -9.22 10.27
N GLY A 448 11.65 -8.44 11.27
CA GLY A 448 13.05 -8.28 11.66
C GLY A 448 13.70 -9.59 12.13
N VAL A 449 12.89 -10.57 12.56
CA VAL A 449 13.35 -11.91 12.94
C VAL A 449 14.05 -12.66 11.78
N VAL A 450 13.80 -12.27 10.53
CA VAL A 450 14.50 -12.80 9.34
C VAL A 450 16.01 -12.61 9.49
N VAL A 451 16.45 -11.41 9.87
CA VAL A 451 17.88 -11.12 10.05
C VAL A 451 18.34 -11.31 11.50
N GLY A 452 17.45 -11.08 12.48
CA GLY A 452 17.79 -11.18 13.91
C GLY A 452 17.91 -12.63 14.42
N GLU A 453 17.07 -13.52 13.91
CA GLU A 453 16.97 -14.92 14.35
C GLU A 453 17.25 -15.93 13.23
N GLY A 454 17.43 -15.45 11.98
CA GLY A 454 17.69 -16.29 10.81
C GLY A 454 16.46 -17.03 10.30
N VAL A 455 15.26 -16.51 10.57
CA VAL A 455 14.00 -17.08 10.04
C VAL A 455 14.01 -16.98 8.51
N PRO A 456 13.81 -18.09 7.77
CA PRO A 456 13.78 -18.07 6.32
C PRO A 456 12.67 -17.16 5.78
N LEU A 457 12.92 -16.42 4.68
CA LEU A 457 11.91 -15.58 4.03
C LEU A 457 10.65 -16.35 3.64
N ALA A 458 10.81 -17.60 3.18
CA ALA A 458 9.69 -18.47 2.84
C ALA A 458 8.78 -18.75 4.05
N GLU A 459 9.38 -18.99 5.22
CA GLU A 459 8.63 -19.20 6.47
C GLU A 459 7.97 -17.89 6.94
N MET A 460 8.69 -16.76 6.86
CA MET A 460 8.12 -15.47 7.24
C MET A 460 6.96 -15.08 6.33
N GLY A 461 7.07 -15.30 5.01
CA GLY A 461 5.98 -15.10 4.06
C GLY A 461 4.76 -15.98 4.32
N ALA A 462 4.96 -17.25 4.72
CA ALA A 462 3.87 -18.13 5.14
C ALA A 462 3.16 -17.63 6.40
N ARG A 463 3.92 -17.13 7.41
CA ARG A 463 3.34 -16.49 8.61
C ARG A 463 2.51 -15.25 8.26
N ILE A 464 2.99 -14.41 7.32
CA ILE A 464 2.22 -13.25 6.84
C ILE A 464 0.95 -13.73 6.14
N TYR A 465 1.04 -14.73 5.26
CA TYR A 465 -0.13 -15.29 4.57
C TYR A 465 -1.20 -15.80 5.54
N ASP A 466 -0.81 -16.56 6.56
CA ASP A 466 -1.75 -17.04 7.58
C ASP A 466 -2.40 -15.89 8.35
N LEU A 467 -1.63 -14.86 8.72
CA LEU A 467 -2.14 -13.64 9.37
C LEU A 467 -3.14 -12.90 8.46
N LEU A 468 -2.87 -12.79 7.15
CA LEU A 468 -3.83 -12.21 6.19
C LEU A 468 -5.17 -12.94 6.23
N LEU A 469 -5.18 -14.27 6.30
CA LEU A 469 -6.42 -15.07 6.35
C LEU A 469 -7.13 -14.95 7.71
N ASP A 470 -6.40 -14.84 8.82
CA ASP A 470 -6.99 -14.63 10.14
C ASP A 470 -7.66 -13.25 10.23
N ILE A 471 -7.01 -12.21 9.72
CA ILE A 471 -7.56 -10.86 9.67
C ILE A 471 -8.75 -10.80 8.69
N ALA A 472 -8.65 -11.44 7.53
CA ALA A 472 -9.79 -11.57 6.61
C ALA A 472 -10.99 -12.26 7.28
N SER A 473 -10.73 -13.19 8.20
CA SER A 473 -11.74 -13.93 8.95
C SER A 473 -12.31 -13.20 10.17
N GLY A 474 -11.81 -11.97 10.45
CA GLY A 474 -12.39 -11.11 11.48
C GLY A 474 -11.47 -10.78 12.66
N GLN A 475 -10.25 -11.32 12.72
CA GLN A 475 -9.25 -10.82 13.66
C GLN A 475 -9.00 -9.34 13.34
N LYS A 476 -8.91 -8.50 14.36
CA LYS A 476 -8.62 -7.08 14.18
C LYS A 476 -7.12 -6.84 14.03
N THR A 477 -6.78 -5.85 13.23
CA THR A 477 -5.43 -5.29 13.18
C THR A 477 -5.21 -4.29 14.31
N ALA A 478 -3.95 -3.97 14.62
CA ALA A 478 -3.60 -2.95 15.60
C ALA A 478 -4.32 -1.61 15.32
N SER A 479 -4.37 -1.16 14.05
CA SER A 479 -5.08 0.07 13.69
C SER A 479 -6.60 0.00 13.91
N GLU A 480 -7.21 -1.17 13.73
CA GLU A 480 -8.64 -1.36 13.99
C GLU A 480 -8.97 -1.39 15.50
N GLU A 481 -8.06 -1.90 16.35
CA GLU A 481 -8.23 -1.87 17.81
C GLU A 481 -8.26 -0.43 18.35
N PHE A 482 -7.49 0.48 17.75
CA PHE A 482 -7.52 1.91 18.05
C PHE A 482 -8.64 2.67 17.32
N GLY A 483 -9.35 2.05 16.38
CA GLY A 483 -10.40 2.70 15.58
C GLY A 483 -9.87 3.64 14.51
N TYR A 484 -8.60 3.53 14.10
CA TYR A 484 -7.97 4.38 13.08
C TYR A 484 -8.48 4.10 11.66
N GLY A 485 -8.18 5.01 10.72
CA GLY A 485 -8.52 4.86 9.30
C GLY A 485 -9.61 5.80 8.78
N ASP A 486 -9.99 6.84 9.55
CA ASP A 486 -11.01 7.81 9.13
C ASP A 486 -10.43 8.98 8.30
N ASN A 487 -9.10 9.22 8.37
CA ASN A 487 -8.44 10.35 7.70
C ASN A 487 -7.58 9.93 6.49
N GLU A 488 -7.48 8.65 6.18
CA GLU A 488 -6.62 8.11 5.15
C GLU A 488 -7.32 7.95 3.79
N PHE A 489 -8.59 8.33 3.68
CA PHE A 489 -9.27 8.44 2.39
C PHE A 489 -8.84 9.72 1.68
N VAL A 490 -7.87 9.62 0.78
CA VAL A 490 -7.27 10.73 0.04
C VAL A 490 -7.27 10.44 -1.46
N PRO A 491 -8.35 10.79 -2.19
CA PRO A 491 -8.38 10.66 -3.64
C PRO A 491 -7.27 11.48 -4.31
N TRP A 492 -6.65 10.92 -5.34
CA TRP A 492 -5.57 11.61 -6.05
C TRP A 492 -6.06 12.91 -6.70
N LYS A 493 -5.38 14.02 -6.40
CA LYS A 493 -5.65 15.34 -6.97
C LYS A 493 -4.78 15.55 -8.21
N ILE A 494 -5.39 15.51 -9.37
CA ILE A 494 -4.74 15.80 -10.65
C ILE A 494 -5.39 17.06 -11.23
N GLY A 495 -4.60 18.01 -11.69
CA GLY A 495 -5.07 19.23 -12.31
C GLY A 495 -5.16 20.42 -11.37
N ALA A 496 -5.77 21.52 -11.87
CA ALA A 496 -5.87 22.77 -11.15
C ALA A 496 -7.09 22.84 -10.25
N VAL A 497 -6.95 23.57 -9.13
CA VAL A 497 -8.09 24.10 -8.36
C VAL A 497 -8.51 25.41 -9.05
N LEU A 498 -9.79 25.54 -9.41
CA LEU A 498 -10.38 26.63 -10.22
C LEU A 498 -11.31 27.51 -9.40
#